data_a560de28f147c5b7140a0c59dc59ae1e
#
_entry.id   a560de28f147c5b7140a0c59dc59ae1e
#
_cell.length_a   1.000
_cell.length_b   1.000
_cell.length_c   1.000
_cell.angle_alpha   90.00
_cell.angle_beta   90.00
_cell.angle_gamma   90.00
#
_symmetry.space_group_name_H-M   'P 1'
#
loop_
_entity.id
_entity.type
_entity.pdbx_description
1 polymer ?
#
loop_
_entity_poly.entity_id
_entity_poly.type
_entity_poly.pdbx_seq_one_letter_code
_entity_poly.pdbx_strand_id
1 'polypeptide(L)'
;MLFRSLFVPAALSRTYWIFLAGLFSIGTGLTILQAAANPYITIVGPIESAAKRISIMGVCNKFAGIIAPLIFAAIILKATDSIVFEQLNAGVFSEEEKNIVLDSLIRRVIWPYSILSIFLFVVGIFIRYSVLPEINQEEENKEVDTDKGKSHTSILQFPYLLMGAIAMFLHVGTQVIAIDTIIGYANSMKMDLLEAKVFPSYTLTATICGYFLGILLIPKYLSQKRAFQICCIFGLIFSLGVVLSDVDLTLFGHEANLSIWSLVLLGLPNSLIYAGIWPLSIRGLGRFTKIGSSLLVMGLCGNAILPLVYGYFADLFSVKQAYWVLVLCYLYLIFFAVYGYKIEAWSLIKKK
;
A
#
# COMPACT_ATOMS: atom_id res chain seq x y z
N MET A 1 -8.43 17.27 8.38
CA MET A 1 -9.82 17.62 8.69
C MET A 1 -10.47 18.35 7.52
N LEU A 2 -10.00 19.53 7.14
CA LEU A 2 -10.49 20.33 5.99
C LEU A 2 -10.71 19.50 4.70
N PHE A 3 -9.94 18.45 4.51
CA PHE A 3 -9.92 17.64 3.29
C PHE A 3 -11.14 16.71 3.12
N ARG A 4 -11.73 16.24 4.22
CA ARG A 4 -12.96 15.41 4.14
C ARG A 4 -14.24 16.25 4.15
N SER A 5 -14.18 17.48 4.66
CA SER A 5 -15.30 18.41 4.58
C SER A 5 -15.59 18.86 3.15
N LEU A 6 -14.63 18.74 2.21
CA LEU A 6 -14.85 19.03 0.79
C LEU A 6 -15.83 18.06 0.10
N PHE A 7 -16.03 16.85 0.66
CA PHE A 7 -17.04 15.93 0.12
C PHE A 7 -18.48 16.41 0.36
N VAL A 8 -18.72 17.19 1.42
CA VAL A 8 -20.03 17.75 1.68
C VAL A 8 -20.45 18.77 0.61
N PRO A 9 -19.66 19.82 0.31
CA PRO A 9 -19.97 20.73 -0.79
C PRO A 9 -19.91 20.03 -2.16
N ALA A 10 -19.05 19.02 -2.37
CA ALA A 10 -19.04 18.24 -3.60
C ALA A 10 -20.35 17.46 -3.80
N ALA A 11 -20.86 16.85 -2.73
CA ALA A 11 -22.14 16.15 -2.72
C ALA A 11 -23.32 17.10 -2.97
N LEU A 12 -23.29 18.28 -2.37
CA LEU A 12 -24.36 19.28 -2.52
C LEU A 12 -24.37 19.95 -3.89
N SER A 13 -23.18 20.22 -4.47
CA SER A 13 -23.05 20.90 -5.77
C SER A 13 -23.02 19.93 -6.96
N ARG A 14 -22.95 18.61 -6.73
CA ARG A 14 -22.75 17.56 -7.74
C ARG A 14 -21.55 17.86 -8.68
N THR A 15 -20.54 18.56 -8.17
CA THR A 15 -19.41 19.00 -8.97
C THR A 15 -18.27 17.99 -8.84
N TYR A 16 -17.96 17.29 -9.94
CA TYR A 16 -16.91 16.29 -10.00
C TYR A 16 -15.53 16.83 -9.62
N TRP A 17 -15.20 18.06 -10.00
CA TRP A 17 -13.94 18.71 -9.68
C TRP A 17 -13.73 18.94 -8.17
N ILE A 18 -14.79 19.28 -7.43
CA ILE A 18 -14.71 19.43 -5.96
C ILE A 18 -14.49 18.07 -5.32
N PHE A 19 -15.11 17.01 -5.86
CA PHE A 19 -14.87 15.64 -5.42
C PHE A 19 -13.40 15.22 -5.64
N LEU A 20 -12.83 15.47 -6.82
CA LEU A 20 -11.42 15.23 -7.10
C LEU A 20 -10.48 16.02 -6.20
N ALA A 21 -10.77 17.29 -5.94
CA ALA A 21 -10.03 18.11 -5.00
C ALA A 21 -10.06 17.54 -3.58
N GLY A 22 -11.21 16.99 -3.17
CA GLY A 22 -11.36 16.25 -1.92
C GLY A 22 -10.47 15.01 -1.85
N LEU A 23 -10.47 14.19 -2.89
CA LEU A 23 -9.61 13.00 -3.00
C LEU A 23 -8.12 13.37 -2.97
N PHE A 24 -7.72 14.36 -3.76
CA PHE A 24 -6.34 14.86 -3.79
C PHE A 24 -5.90 15.35 -2.41
N SER A 25 -6.76 16.07 -1.74
CA SER A 25 -6.51 16.60 -0.39
C SER A 25 -6.38 15.48 0.65
N ILE A 26 -7.20 14.42 0.57
CA ILE A 26 -7.04 13.22 1.43
C ILE A 26 -5.70 12.54 1.16
N GLY A 27 -5.34 12.35 -0.10
CA GLY A 27 -4.05 11.77 -0.50
C GLY A 27 -2.87 12.57 0.07
N THR A 28 -2.93 13.90 -0.03
CA THR A 28 -1.92 14.80 0.54
C THR A 28 -1.83 14.65 2.06
N GLY A 29 -2.96 14.65 2.76
CA GLY A 29 -3.00 14.45 4.22
C GLY A 29 -2.43 13.09 4.63
N LEU A 30 -2.77 12.03 3.91
CA LEU A 30 -2.25 10.68 4.15
C LEU A 30 -0.73 10.62 3.91
N THR A 31 -0.22 11.27 2.87
CA THR A 31 1.21 11.31 2.57
C THR A 31 1.99 12.02 3.69
N ILE A 32 1.51 13.16 4.18
CA ILE A 32 2.11 13.88 5.31
C ILE A 32 2.10 13.02 6.57
N LEU A 33 0.98 12.34 6.87
CA LEU A 33 0.88 11.44 8.01
C LEU A 33 1.87 10.28 7.92
N GLN A 34 2.01 9.66 6.75
CA GLN A 34 2.95 8.55 6.54
C GLN A 34 4.40 9.02 6.61
N ALA A 35 4.72 10.23 6.11
CA ALA A 35 6.05 10.81 6.23
C ALA A 35 6.49 11.04 7.68
N ALA A 36 5.53 11.27 8.58
CA ALA A 36 5.80 11.40 10.01
C ALA A 36 5.77 10.04 10.73
N ALA A 37 4.74 9.22 10.51
CA ALA A 37 4.50 7.99 11.27
C ALA A 37 5.50 6.88 10.95
N ASN A 38 5.90 6.70 9.70
CA ASN A 38 6.78 5.59 9.30
C ASN A 38 8.20 5.71 9.88
N PRO A 39 8.89 6.87 9.81
CA PRO A 39 10.17 7.03 10.49
C PRO A 39 10.03 6.90 12.01
N TYR A 40 8.98 7.50 12.59
CA TYR A 40 8.73 7.45 14.03
C TYR A 40 8.63 6.00 14.53
N ILE A 41 7.78 5.17 13.91
CA ILE A 41 7.63 3.76 14.31
C ILE A 41 8.91 2.94 14.10
N THR A 42 9.75 3.34 13.15
CA THR A 42 11.03 2.66 12.89
C THR A 42 12.08 2.99 13.95
N ILE A 43 12.09 4.22 14.46
CA ILE A 43 13.10 4.73 15.39
C ILE A 43 12.72 4.48 16.85
N VAL A 44 11.43 4.48 17.20
CA VAL A 44 10.95 4.19 18.57
C VAL A 44 11.30 2.76 18.97
N GLY A 45 12.47 2.57 19.58
CA GLY A 45 12.99 1.31 20.07
C GLY A 45 14.04 0.65 19.16
N PRO A 46 14.54 -0.56 19.53
CA PRO A 46 15.66 -1.20 18.84
C PRO A 46 15.42 -1.38 17.34
N ILE A 47 16.42 -1.04 16.52
CA ILE A 47 16.33 -1.10 15.07
C ILE A 47 16.09 -2.53 14.55
N GLU A 48 16.57 -3.55 15.27
CA GLU A 48 16.42 -4.97 14.95
C GLU A 48 14.97 -5.43 14.98
N SER A 49 14.12 -4.73 15.74
CA SER A 49 12.68 -5.00 15.85
C SER A 49 11.81 -4.03 15.06
N ALA A 50 12.39 -3.14 14.26
CA ALA A 50 11.65 -2.16 13.46
C ALA A 50 10.63 -2.83 12.52
N ALA A 51 11.02 -3.91 11.83
CA ALA A 51 10.13 -4.65 10.96
C ALA A 51 8.93 -5.26 11.72
N LYS A 52 9.12 -5.70 12.97
CA LYS A 52 8.02 -6.19 13.81
C LYS A 52 7.01 -5.07 14.13
N ARG A 53 7.49 -3.88 14.48
CA ARG A 53 6.63 -2.71 14.78
C ARG A 53 5.84 -2.27 13.55
N ILE A 54 6.52 -2.21 12.39
CA ILE A 54 5.87 -1.90 11.09
C ILE A 54 4.82 -2.98 10.74
N SER A 55 5.10 -4.25 11.05
CA SER A 55 4.12 -5.34 10.82
C SER A 55 2.87 -5.19 11.69
N ILE A 56 3.01 -4.79 12.96
CA ILE A 56 1.86 -4.51 13.84
C ILE A 56 1.02 -3.37 13.25
N MET A 57 1.65 -2.28 12.84
CA MET A 57 0.97 -1.18 12.16
C MET A 57 0.28 -1.65 10.87
N GLY A 58 0.93 -2.53 10.11
CA GLY A 58 0.39 -3.14 8.89
C GLY A 58 -0.87 -3.98 9.15
N VAL A 59 -0.88 -4.78 10.21
CA VAL A 59 -2.07 -5.55 10.65
C VAL A 59 -3.23 -4.58 10.92
N CYS A 60 -3.01 -3.56 11.76
CA CYS A 60 -4.04 -2.57 12.07
C CYS A 60 -4.58 -1.87 10.81
N ASN A 61 -3.68 -1.52 9.88
CA ASN A 61 -4.07 -0.89 8.61
C ASN A 61 -4.94 -1.82 7.75
N LYS A 62 -4.58 -3.09 7.62
CA LYS A 62 -5.36 -4.06 6.82
C LYS A 62 -6.70 -4.37 7.47
N PHE A 63 -6.76 -4.53 8.80
CA PHE A 63 -8.03 -4.67 9.51
C PHE A 63 -8.94 -3.47 9.30
N ALA A 64 -8.41 -2.25 9.41
CA ALA A 64 -9.17 -1.04 9.13
C ALA A 64 -9.67 -1.01 7.67
N GLY A 65 -8.84 -1.46 6.73
CA GLY A 65 -9.20 -1.56 5.31
C GLY A 65 -10.33 -2.54 5.02
N ILE A 66 -10.46 -3.60 5.82
CA ILE A 66 -11.57 -4.57 5.72
C ILE A 66 -12.82 -4.05 6.41
N ILE A 67 -12.68 -3.55 7.63
CA ILE A 67 -13.82 -3.18 8.48
C ILE A 67 -14.47 -1.86 8.04
N ALA A 68 -13.68 -0.87 7.63
CA ALA A 68 -14.20 0.45 7.28
C ALA A 68 -15.22 0.42 6.12
N PRO A 69 -15.00 -0.28 4.99
CA PRO A 69 -16.00 -0.38 3.93
C PRO A 69 -17.28 -1.09 4.38
N LEU A 70 -17.18 -2.10 5.25
CA LEU A 70 -18.34 -2.82 5.79
C LEU A 70 -19.19 -1.93 6.67
N ILE A 71 -18.57 -1.18 7.58
CA ILE A 71 -19.27 -0.20 8.42
C ILE A 71 -19.92 0.88 7.55
N PHE A 72 -19.17 1.39 6.55
CA PHE A 72 -19.68 2.41 5.64
C PHE A 72 -20.87 1.89 4.83
N ALA A 73 -20.77 0.69 4.27
CA ALA A 73 -21.87 0.07 3.54
C ALA A 73 -23.11 -0.12 4.44
N ALA A 74 -22.93 -0.62 5.66
CA ALA A 74 -24.02 -0.83 6.61
C ALA A 74 -24.73 0.47 7.02
N ILE A 75 -24.01 1.60 7.05
CA ILE A 75 -24.59 2.91 7.40
C ILE A 75 -25.29 3.57 6.20
N ILE A 76 -24.70 3.46 5.00
CA ILE A 76 -25.14 4.21 3.82
C ILE A 76 -26.19 3.43 3.03
N LEU A 77 -25.96 2.12 2.82
CA LEU A 77 -26.81 1.29 1.98
C LEU A 77 -28.00 0.74 2.77
N LYS A 78 -29.20 0.86 2.19
CA LYS A 78 -30.42 0.23 2.67
C LYS A 78 -30.71 -1.01 1.84
N ALA A 79 -31.43 -1.99 2.40
CA ALA A 79 -31.81 -3.20 1.69
C ALA A 79 -32.64 -2.93 0.41
N THR A 80 -33.35 -1.82 0.37
CA THR A 80 -34.13 -1.37 -0.78
C THR A 80 -33.30 -0.74 -1.91
N ASP A 81 -32.04 -0.38 -1.65
CA ASP A 81 -31.23 0.34 -2.65
C ASP A 81 -30.83 -0.56 -3.83
N SER A 82 -30.77 -1.88 -3.64
CA SER A 82 -30.54 -2.84 -4.74
C SER A 82 -31.62 -2.69 -5.83
N ILE A 83 -32.89 -2.59 -5.42
CA ILE A 83 -34.02 -2.41 -6.31
C ILE A 83 -33.93 -1.03 -7.00
N VAL A 84 -33.56 -0.01 -6.24
CA VAL A 84 -33.39 1.36 -6.77
C VAL A 84 -32.28 1.42 -7.81
N PHE A 85 -31.14 0.75 -7.58
CA PHE A 85 -30.04 0.67 -8.56
C PHE A 85 -30.44 -0.10 -9.81
N GLU A 86 -31.21 -1.17 -9.67
CA GLU A 86 -31.72 -1.96 -10.79
C GLU A 86 -32.68 -1.13 -11.65
N GLN A 87 -33.58 -0.38 -11.03
CA GLN A 87 -34.51 0.53 -11.71
C GLN A 87 -33.81 1.72 -12.38
N LEU A 88 -32.73 2.26 -11.74
CA LEU A 88 -31.89 3.29 -12.35
C LEU A 88 -31.18 2.80 -13.61
N ASN A 89 -30.64 1.58 -13.57
CA ASN A 89 -29.98 0.96 -14.71
C ASN A 89 -30.95 0.58 -15.83
N ALA A 90 -32.18 0.20 -15.47
CA ALA A 90 -33.24 -0.11 -16.43
C ALA A 90 -33.88 1.14 -17.04
N GLY A 91 -33.51 2.35 -16.61
CA GLY A 91 -34.05 3.60 -17.16
C GLY A 91 -35.53 3.85 -16.84
N VAL A 92 -36.05 3.27 -15.76
CA VAL A 92 -37.46 3.33 -15.38
C VAL A 92 -37.85 4.73 -14.86
N PHE A 93 -36.90 5.49 -14.33
CA PHE A 93 -37.13 6.82 -13.76
C PHE A 93 -37.09 7.92 -14.84
N SER A 94 -37.99 8.90 -14.69
CA SER A 94 -37.85 10.16 -15.42
C SER A 94 -36.59 10.91 -14.95
N GLU A 95 -36.07 11.85 -15.74
CA GLU A 95 -34.85 12.62 -15.37
C GLU A 95 -35.02 13.40 -14.05
N GLU A 96 -36.22 13.86 -13.73
CA GLU A 96 -36.51 14.54 -12.46
C GLU A 96 -36.50 13.56 -11.28
N GLU A 97 -37.14 12.41 -11.39
CA GLU A 97 -37.17 11.36 -10.37
C GLU A 97 -35.76 10.80 -10.12
N LYS A 98 -35.01 10.55 -11.18
CA LYS A 98 -33.60 10.12 -11.13
C LYS A 98 -32.77 11.11 -10.32
N ASN A 99 -32.94 12.40 -10.54
CA ASN A 99 -32.24 13.45 -9.81
C ASN A 99 -32.59 13.44 -8.30
N ILE A 100 -33.85 13.27 -7.96
CA ILE A 100 -34.32 13.21 -6.56
C ILE A 100 -33.74 11.98 -5.85
N VAL A 101 -33.77 10.82 -6.51
CA VAL A 101 -33.25 9.56 -6.00
C VAL A 101 -31.74 9.66 -5.77
N LEU A 102 -30.99 10.16 -6.75
CA LEU A 102 -29.54 10.37 -6.61
C LEU A 102 -29.21 11.36 -5.50
N ASP A 103 -29.97 12.46 -5.34
CA ASP A 103 -29.78 13.40 -4.23
C ASP A 103 -29.98 12.73 -2.88
N SER A 104 -31.00 11.89 -2.76
CA SER A 104 -31.25 11.15 -1.51
C SER A 104 -30.09 10.21 -1.14
N LEU A 105 -29.51 9.52 -2.13
CA LEU A 105 -28.36 8.64 -1.94
C LEU A 105 -27.09 9.41 -1.58
N ILE A 106 -26.82 10.51 -2.27
CA ILE A 106 -25.65 11.37 -2.04
C ILE A 106 -25.71 12.01 -0.64
N ARG A 107 -26.86 12.49 -0.21
CA ARG A 107 -27.05 13.11 1.12
C ARG A 107 -26.77 12.13 2.27
N ARG A 108 -27.00 10.83 2.09
CA ARG A 108 -26.68 9.81 3.11
C ARG A 108 -25.20 9.72 3.41
N VAL A 109 -24.35 10.06 2.45
CA VAL A 109 -22.88 10.01 2.60
C VAL A 109 -22.37 11.16 3.50
N ILE A 110 -23.11 12.27 3.60
CA ILE A 110 -22.71 13.48 4.35
C ILE A 110 -22.46 13.16 5.83
N TRP A 111 -23.40 12.47 6.47
CA TRP A 111 -23.32 12.17 7.90
C TRP A 111 -22.10 11.32 8.28
N PRO A 112 -21.85 10.14 7.67
CA PRO A 112 -20.68 9.32 7.97
C PRO A 112 -19.35 10.06 7.73
N TYR A 113 -19.24 10.83 6.66
CA TYR A 113 -18.03 11.61 6.40
C TYR A 113 -17.84 12.75 7.41
N SER A 114 -18.91 13.39 7.86
CA SER A 114 -18.85 14.43 8.89
C SER A 114 -18.39 13.86 10.23
N ILE A 115 -18.97 12.73 10.66
CA ILE A 115 -18.57 12.04 11.90
C ILE A 115 -17.09 11.64 11.83
N LEU A 116 -16.68 11.02 10.72
CA LEU A 116 -15.30 10.61 10.54
C LEU A 116 -14.33 11.80 10.52
N SER A 117 -14.76 12.94 9.95
CA SER A 117 -13.97 14.18 9.95
C SER A 117 -13.77 14.73 11.35
N ILE A 118 -14.84 14.78 12.16
CA ILE A 118 -14.79 15.22 13.57
C ILE A 118 -13.92 14.27 14.38
N PHE A 119 -14.10 12.95 14.22
CA PHE A 119 -13.29 11.94 14.91
C PHE A 119 -11.79 12.12 14.63
N LEU A 120 -11.40 12.28 13.37
CA LEU A 120 -9.99 12.49 13.00
C LEU A 120 -9.45 13.83 13.53
N PHE A 121 -10.29 14.84 13.64
CA PHE A 121 -9.90 16.10 14.26
C PHE A 121 -9.59 15.94 15.74
N VAL A 122 -10.47 15.25 16.47
CA VAL A 122 -10.27 14.93 17.88
C VAL A 122 -8.99 14.11 18.08
N VAL A 123 -8.77 13.09 17.25
CA VAL A 123 -7.52 12.31 17.26
C VAL A 123 -6.29 13.21 17.01
N GLY A 124 -6.38 14.15 16.07
CA GLY A 124 -5.31 15.13 15.81
C GLY A 124 -5.00 16.01 17.02
N ILE A 125 -6.04 16.46 17.73
CA ILE A 125 -5.90 17.20 19.00
C ILE A 125 -5.24 16.31 20.05
N PHE A 126 -5.69 15.07 20.22
CA PHE A 126 -5.10 14.12 21.15
C PHE A 126 -3.61 13.91 20.88
N ILE A 127 -3.20 13.72 19.63
CA ILE A 127 -1.78 13.58 19.26
C ILE A 127 -1.01 14.86 19.59
N ARG A 128 -1.58 16.04 19.35
CA ARG A 128 -0.96 17.36 19.62
C ARG A 128 -0.62 17.54 21.11
N TYR A 129 -1.47 17.05 22.00
CA TYR A 129 -1.30 17.15 23.45
C TYR A 129 -0.79 15.86 24.12
N SER A 130 -0.51 14.82 23.34
CA SER A 130 0.04 13.57 23.88
C SER A 130 1.50 13.76 24.30
N VAL A 131 1.91 13.02 25.33
CA VAL A 131 3.30 12.95 25.82
C VAL A 131 4.13 12.00 24.94
N LEU A 132 3.99 12.11 23.61
CA LEU A 132 4.84 11.35 22.71
C LEU A 132 6.26 11.91 22.80
N PRO A 133 7.29 11.08 23.04
CA PRO A 133 8.66 11.55 23.12
C PRO A 133 9.06 12.21 21.80
N GLU A 134 9.54 13.45 21.88
CA GLU A 134 10.22 14.09 20.74
C GLU A 134 11.52 13.32 20.52
N ILE A 135 11.55 12.55 19.44
CA ILE A 135 12.76 11.85 19.04
C ILE A 135 13.70 12.88 18.41
N ASN A 136 14.69 13.32 19.15
CA ASN A 136 15.81 14.10 18.63
C ASN A 136 16.71 13.18 17.80
N GLN A 137 16.28 12.94 16.55
CA GLN A 137 17.06 12.16 15.56
C GLN A 137 18.48 12.72 15.35
N GLU A 138 18.70 13.97 15.71
CA GLU A 138 20.01 14.64 15.60
C GLU A 138 20.99 14.19 16.70
N GLU A 139 20.51 13.79 17.86
CA GLU A 139 21.38 13.35 18.97
C GLU A 139 21.79 11.88 18.84
N GLU A 140 20.87 10.98 18.49
CA GLU A 140 21.21 9.57 18.22
C GLU A 140 22.15 9.41 17.01
N ASN A 141 22.11 10.35 16.06
CA ASN A 141 22.92 10.28 14.85
C ASN A 141 24.27 11.01 14.98
N LYS A 142 24.50 11.81 16.01
CA LYS A 142 25.84 12.40 16.28
C LYS A 142 26.87 11.34 16.63
N GLU A 143 26.47 10.25 17.27
CA GLU A 143 27.36 9.11 17.57
C GLU A 143 27.81 8.36 16.31
N VAL A 144 27.01 8.35 15.25
CA VAL A 144 27.31 7.66 13.98
C VAL A 144 28.21 8.51 13.06
N ASP A 145 28.10 9.83 13.11
CA ASP A 145 28.90 10.75 12.28
C ASP A 145 30.35 10.91 12.79
N THR A 146 30.62 10.63 14.05
CA THR A 146 31.97 10.74 14.63
C THR A 146 32.92 9.63 14.20
N ASP A 147 32.40 8.51 13.67
CA ASP A 147 33.25 7.33 13.40
C ASP A 147 33.73 7.21 11.93
N LYS A 148 33.24 8.03 10.98
CA LYS A 148 33.59 7.87 9.54
C LYS A 148 34.24 9.07 8.83
N GLY A 149 34.57 10.15 9.51
CA GLY A 149 35.41 11.23 8.95
C GLY A 149 35.00 11.86 7.59
N LYS A 150 33.82 11.55 7.04
CA LYS A 150 33.29 12.08 5.79
C LYS A 150 32.02 12.89 6.04
N SER A 151 32.15 14.20 6.02
CA SER A 151 30.99 15.09 6.02
C SER A 151 30.20 14.94 4.72
N HIS A 152 29.07 14.26 4.77
CA HIS A 152 28.14 14.23 3.64
C HIS A 152 27.41 15.57 3.52
N THR A 153 27.41 16.15 2.32
CA THR A 153 26.79 17.45 2.04
C THR A 153 25.45 17.34 1.33
N SER A 154 25.15 16.18 0.72
CA SER A 154 23.92 15.95 -0.04
C SER A 154 23.37 14.55 0.19
N ILE A 155 22.03 14.43 0.20
CA ILE A 155 21.31 13.17 0.29
C ILE A 155 21.60 12.22 -0.90
N LEU A 156 21.96 12.79 -2.06
CA LEU A 156 22.33 12.02 -3.25
C LEU A 156 23.64 11.24 -3.09
N GLN A 157 24.38 11.49 -2.03
CA GLN A 157 25.61 10.75 -1.72
C GLN A 157 25.33 9.37 -1.09
N PHE A 158 24.06 9.05 -0.79
CA PHE A 158 23.63 7.76 -0.25
C PHE A 158 22.94 6.91 -1.34
N PRO A 159 23.70 6.13 -2.14
CA PRO A 159 23.12 5.34 -3.23
C PRO A 159 22.04 4.36 -2.76
N TYR A 160 22.27 3.72 -1.61
CA TYR A 160 21.33 2.75 -1.05
C TYR A 160 19.96 3.35 -0.70
N LEU A 161 19.90 4.65 -0.36
CA LEU A 161 18.63 5.33 -0.14
C LEU A 161 17.85 5.53 -1.44
N LEU A 162 18.52 5.95 -2.51
CA LEU A 162 17.89 6.13 -3.82
C LEU A 162 17.40 4.78 -4.37
N MET A 163 18.23 3.74 -4.23
CA MET A 163 17.83 2.37 -4.60
C MET A 163 16.67 1.87 -3.74
N GLY A 164 16.64 2.23 -2.44
CA GLY A 164 15.53 1.94 -1.54
C GLY A 164 14.25 2.67 -1.92
N ALA A 165 14.32 3.91 -2.38
CA ALA A 165 13.17 4.65 -2.89
C ALA A 165 12.58 4.00 -4.15
N ILE A 166 13.43 3.53 -5.07
CA ILE A 166 13.00 2.75 -6.24
C ILE A 166 12.40 1.41 -5.79
N ALA A 167 13.01 0.72 -4.82
CA ALA A 167 12.47 -0.53 -4.28
C ALA A 167 11.09 -0.31 -3.65
N MET A 168 10.90 0.81 -2.93
CA MET A 168 9.61 1.20 -2.37
C MET A 168 8.58 1.44 -3.47
N PHE A 169 8.94 2.19 -4.51
CA PHE A 169 8.09 2.47 -5.68
C PHE A 169 7.61 1.16 -6.34
N LEU A 170 8.53 0.26 -6.62
CA LEU A 170 8.21 -1.02 -7.25
C LEU A 170 7.36 -1.91 -6.34
N HIS A 171 7.72 -2.00 -5.05
CA HIS A 171 7.00 -2.85 -4.11
C HIS A 171 5.54 -2.44 -3.91
N VAL A 172 5.28 -1.15 -3.68
CA VAL A 172 3.90 -0.71 -3.43
C VAL A 172 3.03 -0.87 -4.67
N GLY A 173 3.60 -0.65 -5.86
CA GLY A 173 2.90 -0.91 -7.11
C GLY A 173 2.59 -2.39 -7.35
N THR A 174 3.53 -3.31 -7.03
CA THR A 174 3.25 -4.76 -7.11
C THR A 174 2.12 -5.16 -6.16
N GLN A 175 2.05 -4.56 -4.98
CA GLN A 175 1.00 -4.83 -4.00
C GLN A 175 -0.39 -4.42 -4.53
N VAL A 176 -0.49 -3.24 -5.16
CA VAL A 176 -1.75 -2.74 -5.73
C VAL A 176 -2.14 -3.58 -6.94
N ILE A 177 -1.21 -3.87 -7.86
CA ILE A 177 -1.51 -4.73 -9.00
C ILE A 177 -2.07 -6.09 -8.53
N ALA A 178 -1.43 -6.75 -7.55
CA ALA A 178 -1.87 -8.06 -7.09
C ALA A 178 -3.28 -8.08 -6.48
N ILE A 179 -3.74 -6.95 -5.90
CA ILE A 179 -5.06 -6.86 -5.24
C ILE A 179 -6.11 -6.36 -6.23
N ASP A 180 -5.83 -5.29 -6.96
CA ASP A 180 -6.86 -4.55 -7.71
C ASP A 180 -7.13 -5.18 -9.08
N THR A 181 -6.14 -5.85 -9.69
CA THR A 181 -6.31 -6.43 -11.02
C THR A 181 -6.85 -7.86 -11.01
N ILE A 182 -6.87 -8.54 -9.87
CA ILE A 182 -7.22 -9.96 -9.76
C ILE A 182 -8.66 -10.26 -10.24
N ILE A 183 -9.61 -9.38 -9.96
CA ILE A 183 -11.01 -9.54 -10.43
C ILE A 183 -11.07 -9.46 -11.95
N GLY A 184 -10.45 -8.44 -12.54
CA GLY A 184 -10.40 -8.28 -13.98
C GLY A 184 -9.69 -9.44 -14.68
N TYR A 185 -8.64 -9.97 -14.05
CA TYR A 185 -7.91 -11.13 -14.54
C TYR A 185 -8.77 -12.41 -14.50
N ALA A 186 -9.44 -12.69 -13.37
CA ALA A 186 -10.34 -13.82 -13.25
C ALA A 186 -11.50 -13.74 -14.28
N ASN A 187 -12.06 -12.54 -14.47
CA ASN A 187 -13.10 -12.30 -15.47
C ASN A 187 -12.58 -12.52 -16.91
N SER A 188 -11.32 -12.17 -17.21
CA SER A 188 -10.71 -12.46 -18.52
C SER A 188 -10.57 -13.96 -18.80
N MET A 189 -10.57 -14.79 -17.74
CA MET A 189 -10.59 -16.26 -17.81
C MET A 189 -12.02 -16.83 -17.80
N LYS A 190 -13.05 -15.98 -18.00
CA LYS A 190 -14.47 -16.36 -18.02
C LYS A 190 -15.03 -16.84 -16.68
N MET A 191 -14.37 -16.52 -15.57
CA MET A 191 -14.90 -16.76 -14.23
C MET A 191 -16.06 -15.79 -13.95
N ASP A 192 -17.10 -16.27 -13.26
CA ASP A 192 -18.22 -15.41 -12.85
C ASP A 192 -17.72 -14.29 -11.93
N LEU A 193 -18.23 -13.09 -12.13
CA LEU A 193 -17.87 -11.92 -11.35
C LEU A 193 -18.21 -12.06 -9.86
N LEU A 194 -19.30 -12.78 -9.55
CA LEU A 194 -19.70 -13.08 -8.17
C LEU A 194 -18.69 -14.00 -7.46
N GLU A 195 -18.01 -14.86 -8.19
CA GLU A 195 -16.95 -15.72 -7.68
C GLU A 195 -15.61 -14.95 -7.64
N ALA A 196 -15.28 -14.23 -8.70
CA ALA A 196 -14.03 -13.47 -8.81
C ALA A 196 -13.83 -12.42 -7.69
N LYS A 197 -14.91 -11.80 -7.20
CA LYS A 197 -14.86 -10.76 -6.14
C LYS A 197 -14.32 -11.24 -4.79
N VAL A 198 -14.20 -12.54 -4.57
CA VAL A 198 -13.71 -13.11 -3.30
C VAL A 198 -12.18 -13.11 -3.24
N PHE A 199 -11.48 -13.21 -4.38
CA PHE A 199 -10.03 -13.35 -4.43
C PHE A 199 -9.23 -12.18 -3.83
N PRO A 200 -9.62 -10.89 -3.98
CA PRO A 200 -8.96 -9.79 -3.26
C PRO A 200 -8.97 -9.99 -1.74
N SER A 201 -10.06 -10.53 -1.19
CA SER A 201 -10.15 -10.82 0.24
C SER A 201 -9.17 -11.92 0.67
N TYR A 202 -8.97 -12.93 -0.15
CA TYR A 202 -7.95 -13.96 0.10
C TYR A 202 -6.53 -13.38 0.03
N THR A 203 -6.26 -12.46 -0.91
CA THR A 203 -4.96 -11.76 -1.00
C THR A 203 -4.70 -10.91 0.24
N LEU A 204 -5.70 -10.18 0.73
CA LEU A 204 -5.61 -9.41 1.97
C LEU A 204 -5.41 -10.32 3.19
N THR A 205 -6.11 -11.45 3.25
CA THR A 205 -5.94 -12.46 4.31
C THR A 205 -4.52 -13.03 4.29
N ALA A 206 -4.00 -13.40 3.13
CA ALA A 206 -2.61 -13.84 2.99
C ALA A 206 -1.63 -12.75 3.47
N THR A 207 -1.89 -11.47 3.18
CA THR A 207 -1.08 -10.35 3.67
C THR A 207 -1.10 -10.25 5.19
N ILE A 208 -2.27 -10.39 5.82
CA ILE A 208 -2.42 -10.39 7.28
C ILE A 208 -1.67 -11.57 7.89
N CYS A 209 -1.80 -12.77 7.33
CA CYS A 209 -1.03 -13.94 7.76
C CYS A 209 0.48 -13.68 7.68
N GLY A 210 0.95 -13.06 6.61
CA GLY A 210 2.36 -12.66 6.47
C GLY A 210 2.81 -11.67 7.55
N TYR A 211 2.00 -10.69 7.91
CA TYR A 211 2.31 -9.79 9.03
C TYR A 211 2.38 -10.54 10.37
N PHE A 212 1.45 -11.45 10.66
CA PHE A 212 1.48 -12.27 11.87
C PHE A 212 2.75 -13.12 11.92
N LEU A 213 3.15 -13.76 10.81
CA LEU A 213 4.42 -14.47 10.73
C LEU A 213 5.60 -13.54 11.02
N GLY A 214 5.60 -12.33 10.50
CA GLY A 214 6.61 -11.33 10.79
C GLY A 214 6.70 -10.97 12.28
N ILE A 215 5.55 -10.75 12.93
CA ILE A 215 5.47 -10.43 14.36
C ILE A 215 6.02 -11.58 15.23
N LEU A 216 5.71 -12.83 14.85
CA LEU A 216 6.14 -14.01 15.60
C LEU A 216 7.60 -14.37 15.38
N LEU A 217 8.10 -14.22 14.16
CA LEU A 217 9.42 -14.68 13.77
C LEU A 217 10.53 -13.63 13.98
N ILE A 218 10.20 -12.33 13.86
CA ILE A 218 11.19 -11.25 13.94
C ILE A 218 11.17 -10.62 15.34
N PRO A 219 12.31 -10.37 15.99
CA PRO A 219 13.67 -10.75 15.56
C PRO A 219 14.12 -12.12 16.07
N LYS A 220 13.26 -12.82 16.85
CA LYS A 220 13.64 -13.98 17.68
C LYS A 220 14.22 -15.15 16.87
N TYR A 221 13.57 -15.50 15.77
CA TYR A 221 13.95 -16.65 14.93
C TYR A 221 14.54 -16.22 13.60
N LEU A 222 14.14 -15.06 13.09
CA LEU A 222 14.52 -14.58 11.78
C LEU A 222 14.92 -13.11 11.85
N SER A 223 16.11 -12.77 11.33
CA SER A 223 16.48 -11.36 11.20
C SER A 223 15.59 -10.68 10.14
N GLN A 224 15.22 -9.41 10.37
CA GLN A 224 14.40 -8.63 9.44
C GLN A 224 14.96 -8.62 8.01
N LYS A 225 16.29 -8.61 7.85
CA LYS A 225 16.97 -8.69 6.56
C LYS A 225 16.71 -10.02 5.86
N ARG A 226 16.85 -11.15 6.58
CA ARG A 226 16.58 -12.49 6.01
C ARG A 226 15.10 -12.64 5.66
N ALA A 227 14.19 -12.15 6.52
CA ALA A 227 12.76 -12.14 6.25
C ALA A 227 12.46 -11.39 4.94
N PHE A 228 13.04 -10.19 4.76
CA PHE A 228 12.91 -9.41 3.53
C PHE A 228 13.41 -10.18 2.29
N GLN A 229 14.60 -10.78 2.37
CA GLN A 229 15.19 -11.57 1.26
C GLN A 229 14.28 -12.75 0.89
N ILE A 230 13.81 -13.51 1.87
CA ILE A 230 12.91 -14.65 1.68
C ILE A 230 11.61 -14.18 0.99
N CYS A 231 11.01 -13.09 1.48
CA CYS A 231 9.81 -12.53 0.88
C CYS A 231 10.01 -12.08 -0.56
N CYS A 232 11.15 -11.47 -0.91
CA CYS A 232 11.43 -11.10 -2.29
C CYS A 232 11.55 -12.34 -3.20
N ILE A 233 12.16 -13.42 -2.72
CA ILE A 233 12.30 -14.69 -3.47
C ILE A 233 10.92 -15.34 -3.66
N PHE A 234 10.10 -15.45 -2.62
CA PHE A 234 8.73 -15.96 -2.76
C PHE A 234 7.87 -15.08 -3.67
N GLY A 235 8.04 -13.75 -3.58
CA GLY A 235 7.38 -12.83 -4.50
C GLY A 235 7.73 -13.09 -5.96
N LEU A 236 9.02 -13.38 -6.26
CA LEU A 236 9.44 -13.76 -7.59
C LEU A 236 8.84 -15.11 -8.02
N ILE A 237 8.87 -16.13 -7.15
CA ILE A 237 8.31 -17.45 -7.44
C ILE A 237 6.82 -17.34 -7.76
N PHE A 238 6.05 -16.64 -6.94
CA PHE A 238 4.63 -16.47 -7.18
C PHE A 238 4.34 -15.61 -8.42
N SER A 239 5.13 -14.56 -8.69
CA SER A 239 4.96 -13.77 -9.91
C SER A 239 5.24 -14.59 -11.17
N LEU A 240 6.22 -15.49 -11.14
CA LEU A 240 6.44 -16.48 -12.21
C LEU A 240 5.29 -17.47 -12.31
N GLY A 241 4.74 -17.91 -11.17
CA GLY A 241 3.53 -18.73 -11.12
C GLY A 241 2.34 -18.08 -11.81
N VAL A 242 2.15 -16.77 -11.67
CA VAL A 242 1.08 -16.03 -12.38
C VAL A 242 1.25 -16.14 -13.89
N VAL A 243 2.45 -15.95 -14.40
CA VAL A 243 2.69 -15.87 -15.86
C VAL A 243 2.77 -17.24 -16.52
N LEU A 244 3.39 -18.22 -15.83
CA LEU A 244 3.74 -19.50 -16.44
C LEU A 244 2.72 -20.62 -16.19
N SER A 245 1.82 -20.47 -15.20
CA SER A 245 0.89 -21.55 -14.87
C SER A 245 -0.36 -21.51 -15.73
N ASP A 246 -0.79 -22.70 -16.17
CA ASP A 246 -2.04 -22.95 -16.91
C ASP A 246 -2.83 -24.12 -16.32
N VAL A 247 -2.58 -24.47 -15.06
CA VAL A 247 -3.20 -25.58 -14.36
C VAL A 247 -4.33 -25.06 -13.48
N ASP A 248 -5.49 -25.70 -13.53
CA ASP A 248 -6.60 -25.38 -12.64
C ASP A 248 -6.48 -26.14 -11.32
N LEU A 249 -6.78 -25.46 -10.23
CA LEU A 249 -6.68 -25.97 -8.88
C LEU A 249 -7.89 -25.54 -8.05
N THR A 250 -8.47 -26.48 -7.33
CA THR A 250 -9.58 -26.21 -6.41
C THR A 250 -9.04 -26.00 -4.99
N LEU A 251 -9.12 -24.77 -4.50
CA LEU A 251 -8.78 -24.41 -3.12
C LEU A 251 -9.95 -23.67 -2.47
N PHE A 252 -10.18 -23.91 -1.21
CA PHE A 252 -11.25 -23.28 -0.41
C PHE A 252 -12.66 -23.38 -1.05
N GLY A 253 -12.91 -24.42 -1.87
CA GLY A 253 -14.18 -24.60 -2.55
C GLY A 253 -14.34 -23.81 -3.86
N HIS A 254 -13.31 -23.09 -4.30
CA HIS A 254 -13.27 -22.36 -5.56
C HIS A 254 -12.31 -23.04 -6.55
N GLU A 255 -12.80 -23.34 -7.74
CA GLU A 255 -11.98 -23.83 -8.84
C GLU A 255 -11.44 -22.63 -9.62
N ALA A 256 -10.13 -22.45 -9.59
CA ALA A 256 -9.47 -21.35 -10.29
C ALA A 256 -8.10 -21.77 -10.80
N ASN A 257 -7.65 -21.08 -11.86
CA ASN A 257 -6.31 -21.30 -12.39
C ASN A 257 -5.24 -21.00 -11.33
N LEU A 258 -4.18 -21.80 -11.29
CA LEU A 258 -3.05 -21.63 -10.37
C LEU A 258 -2.42 -20.24 -10.46
N SER A 259 -2.53 -19.57 -11.61
CA SER A 259 -2.09 -18.19 -11.78
C SER A 259 -2.86 -17.21 -10.87
N ILE A 260 -4.18 -17.39 -10.69
CA ILE A 260 -5.01 -16.60 -9.77
C ILE A 260 -4.60 -16.88 -8.32
N TRP A 261 -4.42 -18.15 -7.97
CA TRP A 261 -3.93 -18.53 -6.64
C TRP A 261 -2.52 -18.00 -6.36
N SER A 262 -1.67 -17.93 -7.37
CA SER A 262 -0.35 -17.30 -7.26
C SER A 262 -0.44 -15.80 -6.96
N LEU A 263 -1.41 -15.08 -7.57
CA LEU A 263 -1.70 -13.68 -7.23
C LEU A 263 -2.20 -13.54 -5.78
N VAL A 264 -3.07 -14.43 -5.32
CA VAL A 264 -3.52 -14.47 -3.92
C VAL A 264 -2.33 -14.65 -2.98
N LEU A 265 -1.46 -15.61 -3.28
CA LEU A 265 -0.30 -15.91 -2.45
C LEU A 265 0.74 -14.80 -2.42
N LEU A 266 0.79 -13.91 -3.43
CA LEU A 266 1.63 -12.70 -3.40
C LEU A 266 1.32 -11.78 -2.21
N GLY A 267 0.12 -11.86 -1.65
CA GLY A 267 -0.21 -11.15 -0.42
C GLY A 267 0.75 -11.46 0.72
N LEU A 268 1.15 -12.73 0.87
CA LEU A 268 2.00 -13.18 1.97
C LEU A 268 3.42 -12.52 1.94
N PRO A 269 4.23 -12.62 0.87
CA PRO A 269 5.52 -11.95 0.82
C PRO A 269 5.40 -10.42 0.82
N ASN A 270 4.35 -9.85 0.23
CA ASN A 270 4.15 -8.40 0.20
C ASN A 270 4.03 -7.78 1.59
N SER A 271 3.64 -8.54 2.61
CA SER A 271 3.51 -8.04 3.98
C SER A 271 4.83 -7.52 4.58
N LEU A 272 5.94 -8.24 4.37
CA LEU A 272 7.20 -7.93 5.04
C LEU A 272 8.20 -7.16 4.18
N ILE A 273 7.96 -7.03 2.87
CA ILE A 273 8.87 -6.31 1.96
C ILE A 273 8.93 -4.84 2.33
N TYR A 274 7.77 -4.19 2.56
CA TYR A 274 7.70 -2.81 3.02
C TYR A 274 8.49 -2.60 4.32
N ALA A 275 8.27 -3.49 5.30
CA ALA A 275 8.93 -3.46 6.59
C ALA A 275 10.45 -3.69 6.50
N GLY A 276 10.91 -4.40 5.47
CA GLY A 276 12.33 -4.64 5.22
C GLY A 276 13.04 -3.48 4.52
N ILE A 277 12.37 -2.80 3.58
CA ILE A 277 12.97 -1.67 2.83
C ILE A 277 13.28 -0.50 3.77
N TRP A 278 12.37 -0.13 4.67
CA TRP A 278 12.49 1.05 5.54
C TRP A 278 13.80 1.06 6.35
N PRO A 279 14.08 0.09 7.23
CA PRO A 279 15.28 0.12 8.07
C PRO A 279 16.57 0.08 7.26
N LEU A 280 16.59 -0.62 6.12
CA LEU A 280 17.77 -0.71 5.26
C LEU A 280 18.06 0.58 4.51
N SER A 281 17.04 1.36 4.22
CA SER A 281 17.15 2.60 3.44
C SER A 281 17.46 3.83 4.30
N ILE A 282 17.00 3.88 5.56
CA ILE A 282 17.20 5.05 6.43
C ILE A 282 18.40 4.94 7.37
N ARG A 283 19.07 3.78 7.43
CA ARG A 283 20.21 3.56 8.33
C ARG A 283 21.35 4.52 8.02
N GLY A 284 21.95 5.11 9.05
CA GLY A 284 23.17 5.93 8.91
C GLY A 284 23.01 7.21 8.11
N LEU A 285 21.78 7.73 7.92
CA LEU A 285 21.53 8.99 7.23
C LEU A 285 21.81 10.23 8.09
N GLY A 286 21.91 10.08 9.42
CA GLY A 286 22.14 11.19 10.33
C GLY A 286 21.13 12.32 10.11
N ARG A 287 21.61 13.55 9.95
CA ARG A 287 20.79 14.75 9.69
C ARG A 287 19.87 14.63 8.45
N PHE A 288 20.15 13.71 7.54
CA PHE A 288 19.35 13.51 6.32
C PHE A 288 18.17 12.54 6.50
N THR A 289 17.95 11.95 7.69
CA THR A 289 16.89 10.98 7.93
C THR A 289 15.51 11.52 7.59
N LYS A 290 15.19 12.78 7.92
CA LYS A 290 13.90 13.42 7.60
C LYS A 290 13.67 13.48 6.08
N ILE A 291 14.67 13.98 5.34
CA ILE A 291 14.59 14.11 3.87
C ILE A 291 14.59 12.70 3.22
N GLY A 292 15.40 11.78 3.74
CA GLY A 292 15.45 10.40 3.26
C GLY A 292 14.13 9.67 3.43
N SER A 293 13.48 9.85 4.57
CA SER A 293 12.14 9.31 4.82
C SER A 293 11.09 9.91 3.87
N SER A 294 11.16 11.20 3.58
CA SER A 294 10.28 11.84 2.60
C SER A 294 10.50 11.26 1.19
N LEU A 295 11.74 10.98 0.81
CA LEU A 295 12.05 10.34 -0.48
C LEU A 295 11.47 8.93 -0.56
N LEU A 296 11.52 8.14 0.52
CA LEU A 296 10.88 6.82 0.57
C LEU A 296 9.35 6.92 0.45
N VAL A 297 8.74 7.92 1.09
CA VAL A 297 7.28 8.17 0.97
C VAL A 297 6.93 8.59 -0.46
N MET A 298 7.76 9.36 -1.15
CA MET A 298 7.54 9.65 -2.58
C MET A 298 7.48 8.37 -3.43
N GLY A 299 8.21 7.31 -3.04
CA GLY A 299 8.10 5.99 -3.67
C GLY A 299 6.67 5.42 -3.67
N LEU A 300 5.78 5.85 -2.78
CA LEU A 300 4.38 5.42 -2.77
C LEU A 300 3.60 5.81 -4.04
N CYS A 301 4.10 6.73 -4.86
CA CYS A 301 3.51 7.03 -6.18
C CYS A 301 3.52 5.80 -7.12
N GLY A 302 4.31 4.77 -6.82
CA GLY A 302 4.26 3.48 -7.48
C GLY A 302 2.87 2.83 -7.48
N ASN A 303 2.05 3.11 -6.45
CA ASN A 303 0.65 2.67 -6.38
C ASN A 303 -0.22 3.20 -7.53
N ALA A 304 0.11 4.37 -8.06
CA ALA A 304 -0.63 4.98 -9.16
C ALA A 304 -0.01 4.64 -10.53
N ILE A 305 1.32 4.61 -10.61
CA ILE A 305 2.02 4.50 -11.89
C ILE A 305 2.10 3.05 -12.38
N LEU A 306 2.46 2.10 -11.51
CA LEU A 306 2.64 0.71 -11.95
C LEU A 306 1.36 0.02 -12.43
N PRO A 307 0.17 0.24 -11.84
CA PRO A 307 -1.08 -0.27 -12.40
C PRO A 307 -1.38 0.28 -13.80
N LEU A 308 -1.01 1.54 -14.09
CA LEU A 308 -1.13 2.11 -15.44
C LEU A 308 -0.19 1.42 -16.43
N VAL A 309 1.04 1.16 -16.01
CA VAL A 309 2.02 0.40 -16.83
C VAL A 309 1.50 -1.02 -17.08
N TYR A 310 0.97 -1.69 -16.06
CA TYR A 310 0.33 -2.99 -16.21
C TYR A 310 -0.85 -2.93 -17.20
N GLY A 311 -1.76 -1.95 -17.04
CA GLY A 311 -2.91 -1.77 -17.91
C GLY A 311 -2.49 -1.57 -19.38
N TYR A 312 -1.49 -0.71 -19.62
CA TYR A 312 -0.94 -0.48 -20.95
C TYR A 312 -0.42 -1.78 -21.61
N PHE A 313 0.31 -2.61 -20.85
CA PHE A 313 0.76 -3.90 -21.38
C PHE A 313 -0.37 -4.92 -21.53
N ALA A 314 -1.40 -4.86 -20.68
CA ALA A 314 -2.58 -5.71 -20.82
C ALA A 314 -3.36 -5.41 -22.09
N ASP A 315 -3.45 -4.14 -22.48
CA ASP A 315 -4.10 -3.71 -23.73
C ASP A 315 -3.27 -4.08 -24.98
N LEU A 316 -1.92 -4.04 -24.88
CA LEU A 316 -1.04 -4.36 -26.00
C LEU A 316 -0.90 -5.87 -26.29
N PHE A 317 -0.86 -6.69 -25.25
CA PHE A 317 -0.57 -8.12 -25.36
C PHE A 317 -1.73 -8.97 -24.85
N SER A 318 -1.77 -9.20 -23.55
CA SER A 318 -2.87 -9.87 -22.85
C SER A 318 -2.78 -9.58 -21.35
N VAL A 319 -3.92 -9.71 -20.66
CA VAL A 319 -4.02 -9.50 -19.21
C VAL A 319 -3.00 -10.39 -18.45
N LYS A 320 -2.83 -11.66 -18.87
CA LYS A 320 -1.85 -12.58 -18.26
C LYS A 320 -0.40 -12.15 -18.52
N GLN A 321 -0.07 -11.78 -19.76
CA GLN A 321 1.28 -11.38 -20.13
C GLN A 321 1.70 -10.07 -19.47
N ALA A 322 0.78 -9.16 -19.18
CA ALA A 322 1.07 -7.92 -18.47
C ALA A 322 1.68 -8.15 -17.08
N TYR A 323 1.44 -9.30 -16.45
CA TYR A 323 2.05 -9.64 -15.16
C TYR A 323 3.55 -9.87 -15.20
N TRP A 324 4.21 -9.90 -16.36
CA TRP A 324 5.68 -9.83 -16.45
C TRP A 324 6.25 -8.59 -15.76
N VAL A 325 5.47 -7.52 -15.64
CA VAL A 325 5.83 -6.33 -14.86
C VAL A 325 6.16 -6.70 -13.40
N LEU A 326 5.40 -7.62 -12.78
CA LEU A 326 5.66 -8.08 -11.42
C LEU A 326 7.01 -8.79 -11.32
N VAL A 327 7.33 -9.66 -12.30
CA VAL A 327 8.59 -10.39 -12.33
C VAL A 327 9.78 -9.44 -12.34
N LEU A 328 9.73 -8.41 -13.19
CA LEU A 328 10.79 -7.38 -13.25
C LEU A 328 10.91 -6.61 -11.94
N CYS A 329 9.79 -6.27 -11.31
CA CYS A 329 9.78 -5.60 -10.01
C CYS A 329 10.42 -6.47 -8.92
N TYR A 330 10.07 -7.76 -8.83
CA TYR A 330 10.65 -8.64 -7.82
C TYR A 330 12.12 -8.94 -8.08
N LEU A 331 12.59 -9.00 -9.32
CA LEU A 331 14.02 -9.08 -9.63
C LEU A 331 14.78 -7.88 -9.07
N TYR A 332 14.26 -6.67 -9.24
CA TYR A 332 14.87 -5.48 -8.64
C TYR A 332 14.82 -5.53 -7.10
N LEU A 333 13.72 -5.97 -6.51
CA LEU A 333 13.59 -6.11 -5.05
C LEU A 333 14.62 -7.10 -4.49
N ILE A 334 14.88 -8.22 -5.17
CA ILE A 334 15.94 -9.16 -4.80
C ILE A 334 17.31 -8.49 -4.92
N PHE A 335 17.57 -7.78 -6.01
CA PHE A 335 18.81 -7.01 -6.17
C PHE A 335 19.03 -6.06 -5.00
N PHE A 336 18.00 -5.28 -4.61
CA PHE A 336 18.08 -4.38 -3.47
C PHE A 336 18.29 -5.13 -2.15
N ALA A 337 17.55 -6.23 -1.93
CA ALA A 337 17.62 -7.03 -0.70
C ALA A 337 18.97 -7.77 -0.50
N VAL A 338 19.71 -8.03 -1.56
CA VAL A 338 20.99 -8.76 -1.48
C VAL A 338 22.18 -7.84 -1.61
N TYR A 339 22.13 -6.90 -2.53
CA TYR A 339 23.28 -6.09 -2.95
C TYR A 339 23.04 -4.60 -2.81
N GLY A 340 21.93 -4.05 -3.33
CA GLY A 340 21.69 -2.62 -3.45
C GLY A 340 21.81 -1.84 -2.13
N TYR A 341 21.30 -2.40 -1.03
CA TYR A 341 21.40 -1.78 0.29
C TYR A 341 22.84 -1.66 0.84
N LYS A 342 23.82 -2.39 0.28
CA LYS A 342 25.23 -2.38 0.70
C LYS A 342 26.05 -1.28 0.02
N ILE A 343 25.52 -0.66 -1.02
CA ILE A 343 26.24 0.34 -1.82
C ILE A 343 26.23 1.68 -1.07
N GLU A 344 27.29 1.93 -0.30
CA GLU A 344 27.41 3.14 0.52
C GLU A 344 27.98 4.34 -0.25
N ALA A 345 28.64 4.12 -1.38
CA ALA A 345 29.21 5.18 -2.20
C ALA A 345 29.12 4.87 -3.70
N TRP A 346 28.87 5.90 -4.55
CA TRP A 346 28.81 5.75 -6.00
C TRP A 346 30.12 5.25 -6.63
N SER A 347 31.26 5.48 -5.97
CA SER A 347 32.57 4.98 -6.42
C SER A 347 32.67 3.44 -6.42
N LEU A 348 31.86 2.76 -5.58
CA LEU A 348 31.81 1.31 -5.54
C LEU A 348 31.11 0.69 -6.76
N ILE A 349 30.27 1.46 -7.45
CA ILE A 349 29.59 1.00 -8.68
C ILE A 349 30.55 1.09 -9.88
N LYS A 350 31.46 2.07 -9.88
CA LYS A 350 32.42 2.28 -11.00
C LYS A 350 33.61 1.30 -10.98
N LYS A 351 33.83 0.56 -9.89
CA LYS A 351 34.99 -0.37 -9.72
C LYS A 351 34.67 -1.82 -10.06
N LYS A 352 33.50 -2.12 -10.56
CA LYS A 352 33.13 -3.42 -11.14
C LYS A 352 32.74 -3.25 -12.61
#